data_8cfc7dc33257d7d9a84f37a5cc617d51
#
_entry.id   8cfc7dc33257d7d9a84f37a5cc617d51
#
_cell.length_a   1.000
_cell.length_b   1.000
_cell.length_c   1.000
_cell.angle_alpha   90.00
_cell.angle_beta   90.00
_cell.angle_gamma   90.00
#
_symmetry.space_group_name_H-M   'P 1'
#
loop_
_entity.id
_entity.type
_entity.pdbx_description
1 polymer ?
#
loop_
_entity_poly.entity_id
_entity_poly.type
_entity_poly.pdbx_seq_one_letter_code
_entity_poly.pdbx_strand_id
1 'polypeptide(L)'
;MELLQKIHVLADVIVAYCEEIMGYIAVYANDLKEYTAFVTLLAVKPGYQRHGIGMRLLKEAELLARQRGMRRIRLEVRKDNVDAIRFYKNNGFWEESETPESWYMIKALA
;
A
#
# COMPACT_ATOMS: atom_id res chain seq x y z
N MET A 1 8.81 -0.70 21.74
CA MET A 1 7.57 0.09 21.99
C MET A 1 6.71 0.10 20.74
N GLU A 2 5.47 -0.22 20.90
CA GLU A 2 4.54 -0.22 19.79
C GLU A 2 3.95 1.19 19.63
N LEU A 3 4.16 1.81 18.46
CA LEU A 3 3.63 3.13 18.17
C LEU A 3 2.20 3.09 17.62
N LEU A 4 1.87 2.01 16.90
CA LEU A 4 0.58 1.90 16.24
C LEU A 4 -0.49 1.51 17.25
N GLN A 5 -1.40 2.42 17.55
CA GLN A 5 -2.52 2.17 18.45
C GLN A 5 -3.79 1.77 17.74
N LYS A 6 -4.05 2.35 16.56
CA LYS A 6 -5.27 2.07 15.83
C LYS A 6 -5.05 2.12 14.32
N ILE A 7 -5.81 1.28 13.62
CA ILE A 7 -6.01 1.38 12.18
C ILE A 7 -7.50 1.58 11.95
N HIS A 8 -7.84 2.63 11.19
CA HIS A 8 -9.21 2.93 10.79
C HIS A 8 -9.35 2.77 9.29
N VAL A 9 -10.40 2.07 8.88
CA VAL A 9 -10.76 1.99 7.46
C VAL A 9 -11.86 3.01 7.23
N LEU A 10 -11.55 4.04 6.44
CA LEU A 10 -12.44 5.14 6.11
C LEU A 10 -12.71 5.12 4.60
N ALA A 11 -13.80 4.46 4.19
CA ALA A 11 -14.09 4.23 2.78
C ALA A 11 -12.92 3.49 2.12
N ASP A 12 -12.20 4.14 1.21
CA ASP A 12 -11.06 3.54 0.51
C ASP A 12 -9.72 4.02 1.09
N VAL A 13 -9.72 4.59 2.28
CA VAL A 13 -8.51 5.07 2.95
C VAL A 13 -8.36 4.37 4.29
N ILE A 14 -7.18 3.87 4.56
CA ILE A 14 -6.81 3.24 5.82
C ILE A 14 -5.81 4.15 6.52
N VAL A 15 -6.07 4.48 7.77
CA VAL A 15 -5.28 5.45 8.54
C VAL A 15 -4.64 4.78 9.74
N ALA A 16 -3.34 4.97 9.92
CA ALA A 16 -2.61 4.57 11.12
C ALA A 16 -2.58 5.76 12.08
N TYR A 17 -2.94 5.51 13.32
CA TYR A 17 -3.22 6.57 14.28
C TYR A 17 -2.65 6.26 15.66
N CYS A 18 -2.01 7.25 16.27
CA CYS A 18 -1.55 7.24 17.66
C CYS A 18 -1.53 8.69 18.13
N GLU A 19 -2.62 9.15 18.79
CA GLU A 19 -2.85 10.55 19.17
C GLU A 19 -2.93 11.52 17.99
N GLU A 20 -2.16 11.24 16.91
CA GLU A 20 -2.25 11.96 15.65
C GLU A 20 -2.11 10.96 14.50
N ILE A 21 -2.40 11.40 13.29
CA ILE A 21 -2.26 10.55 12.11
C ILE A 21 -0.77 10.33 11.82
N MET A 22 -0.34 9.08 11.84
CA MET A 22 1.04 8.69 11.55
C MET A 22 1.25 8.39 10.07
N GLY A 23 0.21 7.95 9.38
CA GLY A 23 0.28 7.60 7.98
C GLY A 23 -1.05 7.12 7.45
N TYR A 24 -1.12 6.93 6.13
CA TYR A 24 -2.33 6.42 5.50
C TYR A 24 -2.01 5.75 4.17
N ILE A 25 -2.95 4.91 3.73
CA ILE A 25 -2.90 4.29 2.41
C ILE A 25 -4.28 4.44 1.76
N ALA A 26 -4.30 4.87 0.51
CA ALA A 26 -5.50 4.94 -0.28
C ALA A 26 -5.48 3.84 -1.34
N VAL A 27 -6.54 3.05 -1.41
CA VAL A 27 -6.61 1.88 -2.28
C VAL A 27 -7.99 1.80 -2.95
N TYR A 28 -8.00 1.51 -4.24
CA TYR A 28 -9.20 1.14 -4.97
C TYR A 28 -9.30 -0.38 -5.04
N ALA A 29 -10.41 -0.93 -4.60
CA ALA A 29 -10.63 -2.38 -4.57
C ALA A 29 -12.03 -2.71 -5.07
N ASN A 30 -12.42 -2.12 -6.21
CA ASN A 30 -13.76 -2.27 -6.77
C ASN A 30 -13.76 -2.59 -8.27
N ASP A 31 -12.62 -3.00 -8.83
CA ASP A 31 -12.54 -3.39 -10.24
C ASP A 31 -13.02 -4.84 -10.39
N LEU A 32 -14.25 -4.98 -10.84
CA LEU A 32 -14.88 -6.30 -11.02
C LEU A 32 -14.58 -6.93 -12.39
N LYS A 33 -13.83 -6.28 -13.25
CA LYS A 33 -13.39 -6.86 -14.52
C LYS A 33 -12.05 -7.57 -14.39
N GLU A 34 -11.05 -6.87 -13.85
CA GLU A 34 -9.70 -7.39 -13.73
C GLU A 34 -9.42 -7.96 -12.35
N TYR A 35 -10.30 -7.73 -11.40
CA TYR A 35 -10.12 -8.14 -9.99
C TYR A 35 -8.79 -7.68 -9.44
N THR A 36 -8.40 -6.46 -9.80
CA THR A 36 -7.14 -5.84 -9.41
C THR A 36 -7.41 -4.60 -8.57
N ALA A 37 -6.90 -4.62 -7.35
CA ALA A 37 -6.89 -3.43 -6.50
C ALA A 37 -5.73 -2.53 -6.92
N PHE A 38 -5.84 -1.24 -6.66
CA PHE A 38 -4.80 -0.28 -7.01
C PHE A 38 -4.53 0.64 -5.83
N VAL A 39 -3.27 0.68 -5.39
CA VAL A 39 -2.81 1.62 -4.37
C VAL A 39 -2.51 2.94 -5.06
N THR A 40 -3.24 3.98 -4.70
CA THR A 40 -3.03 5.31 -5.28
C THR A 40 -2.07 6.15 -4.47
N LEU A 41 -1.95 5.90 -3.17
CA LEU A 41 -1.10 6.67 -2.29
C LEU A 41 -0.79 5.88 -1.02
N LEU A 42 0.46 5.89 -0.63
CA LEU A 42 0.90 5.40 0.68
C LEU A 42 1.86 6.44 1.25
N ALA A 43 1.56 6.94 2.42
CA ALA A 43 2.37 7.95 3.08
C ALA A 43 2.51 7.65 4.57
N VAL A 44 3.71 7.83 5.09
CA VAL A 44 4.01 7.75 6.52
C VAL A 44 4.69 9.07 6.92
N LYS A 45 4.17 9.70 7.94
CA LYS A 45 4.66 10.98 8.42
C LYS A 45 6.14 10.85 8.83
N PRO A 46 7.02 11.84 8.52
CA PRO A 46 8.46 11.72 8.78
C PRO A 46 8.79 11.32 10.19
N GLY A 47 8.30 11.66 11.21
CA GLY A 47 8.64 11.22 12.58
C GLY A 47 8.28 9.78 12.88
N TYR A 48 7.51 9.12 12.03
CA TYR A 48 7.01 7.76 12.27
C TYR A 48 7.52 6.74 11.26
N GLN A 49 8.42 7.13 10.37
CA GLN A 49 9.03 6.20 9.41
C GLN A 49 9.96 5.22 10.14
N ARG A 50 10.17 4.06 9.50
CA ARG A 50 11.03 2.97 10.02
C ARG A 50 10.51 2.29 11.29
N HIS A 51 9.21 2.41 11.56
CA HIS A 51 8.55 1.71 12.67
C HIS A 51 7.58 0.62 12.18
N GLY A 52 7.67 0.25 10.90
CA GLY A 52 6.80 -0.78 10.32
C GLY A 52 5.40 -0.30 9.99
N ILE A 53 5.11 0.99 10.06
CA ILE A 53 3.77 1.53 9.81
C ILE A 53 3.37 1.36 8.35
N GLY A 54 4.29 1.66 7.41
CA GLY A 54 4.03 1.48 5.98
C GLY A 54 3.69 0.03 5.64
N MET A 55 4.44 -0.91 6.19
CA MET A 55 4.17 -2.34 6.00
C MET A 55 2.81 -2.73 6.59
N ARG A 56 2.46 -2.23 7.75
CA ARG A 56 1.17 -2.51 8.38
C ARG A 56 0.01 -1.95 7.56
N LEU A 57 0.14 -0.72 7.05
CA LEU A 57 -0.86 -0.12 6.18
C LEU A 57 -1.03 -0.92 4.90
N LEU A 58 0.08 -1.33 4.29
CA LEU A 58 0.04 -2.13 3.06
C LEU A 58 -0.66 -3.47 3.29
N LYS A 59 -0.37 -4.14 4.40
CA LYS A 59 -1.03 -5.41 4.74
C LYS A 59 -2.53 -5.24 4.98
N GLU A 60 -2.93 -4.14 5.60
CA GLU A 60 -4.36 -3.86 5.80
C GLU A 60 -5.06 -3.58 4.46
N ALA A 61 -4.38 -2.90 3.53
CA ALA A 61 -4.90 -2.69 2.18
C ALA A 61 -5.05 -4.00 1.43
N GLU A 62 -4.07 -4.91 1.56
CA GLU A 62 -4.16 -6.24 0.96
C GLU A 62 -5.32 -7.04 1.54
N LEU A 63 -5.52 -6.97 2.85
CA LEU A 63 -6.64 -7.65 3.50
C LEU A 63 -7.98 -7.11 3.02
N LEU A 64 -8.12 -5.79 2.95
CA LEU A 64 -9.33 -5.15 2.43
C LEU A 64 -9.60 -5.58 0.99
N ALA A 65 -8.57 -5.58 0.14
CA ALA A 65 -8.68 -5.99 -1.25
C ALA A 65 -9.15 -7.46 -1.36
N ARG A 66 -8.57 -8.36 -0.56
CA ARG A 66 -9.01 -9.76 -0.52
C ARG A 66 -10.48 -9.89 -0.11
N GLN A 67 -10.89 -9.14 0.91
CA GLN A 67 -12.28 -9.16 1.39
C GLN A 67 -13.26 -8.70 0.32
N ARG A 68 -12.81 -7.84 -0.59
CA ARG A 68 -13.63 -7.37 -1.73
C ARG A 68 -13.50 -8.24 -2.96
N GLY A 69 -12.82 -9.40 -2.87
CA GLY A 69 -12.69 -10.34 -3.96
C GLY A 69 -11.59 -10.03 -4.96
N MET A 70 -10.72 -9.09 -4.68
CA MET A 70 -9.60 -8.78 -5.57
C MET A 70 -8.57 -9.90 -5.52
N ARG A 71 -7.94 -10.16 -6.67
CA ARG A 71 -6.94 -11.24 -6.82
C ARG A 71 -5.53 -10.71 -6.90
N ARG A 72 -5.37 -9.43 -7.19
CA ARG A 72 -4.07 -8.77 -7.33
C ARG A 72 -4.16 -7.36 -6.77
N ILE A 73 -3.02 -6.83 -6.39
CA ILE A 73 -2.89 -5.43 -6.01
C ILE A 73 -1.72 -4.82 -6.79
N ARG A 74 -1.92 -3.64 -7.32
CA ARG A 74 -1.01 -2.97 -8.23
C ARG A 74 -0.78 -1.55 -7.76
N LEU A 75 0.40 -1.02 -8.07
CA LEU A 75 0.75 0.36 -7.77
C LEU A 75 1.72 0.90 -8.82
N GLU A 76 1.86 2.21 -8.83
CA GLU A 76 2.86 2.89 -9.64
C GLU A 76 3.90 3.51 -8.71
N VAL A 77 5.18 3.38 -9.02
CA VAL A 77 6.28 3.95 -8.25
C VAL A 77 7.29 4.56 -9.22
N ARG A 78 7.79 5.74 -8.90
CA ARG A 78 8.81 6.39 -9.73
C ARG A 78 10.11 5.60 -9.68
N LYS A 79 10.79 5.51 -10.83
CA LYS A 79 12.07 4.79 -10.95
C LYS A 79 13.17 5.39 -10.07
N ASP A 80 13.11 6.69 -9.79
CA ASP A 80 14.08 7.35 -8.93
C ASP A 80 13.79 7.15 -7.42
N ASN A 81 12.64 6.62 -7.07
CA ASN A 81 12.31 6.33 -5.68
C ASN A 81 12.81 4.93 -5.29
N VAL A 82 14.12 4.81 -5.13
CA VAL A 82 14.79 3.54 -4.88
C VAL A 82 14.33 2.90 -3.56
N ASP A 83 14.12 3.71 -2.54
CA ASP A 83 13.69 3.20 -1.24
C ASP A 83 12.28 2.62 -1.29
N ALA A 84 11.37 3.26 -2.01
CA ALA A 84 10.02 2.75 -2.18
C ALA A 84 10.02 1.45 -2.99
N ILE A 85 10.79 1.38 -4.07
CA ILE A 85 10.91 0.16 -4.88
C ILE A 85 11.40 -0.99 -4.00
N ARG A 86 12.43 -0.78 -3.20
CA ARG A 86 12.95 -1.80 -2.29
C ARG A 86 11.90 -2.22 -1.27
N PHE A 87 11.17 -1.25 -0.72
CA PHE A 87 10.09 -1.53 0.22
C PHE A 87 9.03 -2.43 -0.39
N TYR A 88 8.58 -2.11 -1.60
CA TYR A 88 7.56 -2.93 -2.27
C TYR A 88 8.10 -4.32 -2.62
N LYS A 89 9.33 -4.43 -3.11
CA LYS A 89 9.94 -5.74 -3.38
C LYS A 89 10.03 -6.59 -2.12
N ASN A 90 10.41 -5.99 -1.00
CA ASN A 90 10.49 -6.70 0.27
C ASN A 90 9.12 -7.16 0.78
N ASN A 91 8.05 -6.59 0.26
CA ASN A 91 6.68 -6.96 0.60
C ASN A 91 5.98 -7.79 -0.48
N GLY A 92 6.75 -8.37 -1.41
CA GLY A 92 6.25 -9.34 -2.37
C GLY A 92 5.79 -8.77 -3.70
N PHE A 93 6.02 -7.51 -3.96
CA PHE A 93 5.72 -6.89 -5.25
C PHE A 93 6.87 -7.11 -6.24
N TRP A 94 6.55 -7.13 -7.52
CA TRP A 94 7.56 -7.17 -8.58
C TRP A 94 7.12 -6.27 -9.73
N GLU A 95 8.09 -5.87 -10.57
CA GLU A 95 7.83 -5.01 -11.73
C GLU A 95 7.04 -5.78 -12.78
N GLU A 96 5.91 -5.24 -13.22
CA GLU A 96 5.08 -5.82 -14.27
C GLU A 96 5.28 -5.07 -15.59
N SER A 97 5.28 -3.74 -15.54
CA SER A 97 5.41 -2.90 -16.72
C SER A 97 6.02 -1.56 -16.32
N GLU A 98 6.35 -0.73 -17.31
CA GLU A 98 6.98 0.56 -17.04
C GLU A 98 6.53 1.63 -17.99
N THR A 99 6.66 2.88 -17.51
CA THR A 99 6.69 4.08 -18.33
C THR A 99 8.14 4.58 -18.35
N PRO A 100 8.47 5.64 -19.10
CA PRO A 100 9.83 6.21 -19.02
C PRO A 100 10.26 6.61 -17.60
N GLU A 101 9.33 6.99 -16.74
CA GLU A 101 9.62 7.55 -15.43
C GLU A 101 9.24 6.65 -14.26
N SER A 102 8.40 5.64 -14.49
CA SER A 102 7.81 4.85 -13.40
C SER A 102 7.79 3.36 -13.70
N TRP A 103 7.70 2.58 -12.63
CA TRP A 103 7.36 1.16 -12.67
C TRP A 103 5.92 0.97 -12.24
N TYR A 104 5.22 0.07 -12.91
CA TYR A 104 4.02 -0.55 -12.34
C TYR A 104 4.43 -1.85 -11.67
N MET A 105 4.13 -1.97 -10.39
CA MET A 105 4.45 -3.16 -9.61
C MET A 105 3.17 -3.86 -9.18
N ILE A 106 3.23 -5.17 -9.06
CA ILE A 106 2.07 -6.01 -8.81
C ILE A 106 2.39 -7.11 -7.81
N LYS A 107 1.37 -7.51 -7.06
CA LYS A 107 1.44 -8.63 -6.12
C LYS A 107 0.16 -9.44 -6.20
N ALA A 108 0.29 -10.77 -6.21
CA ALA A 108 -0.86 -11.66 -6.11
C ALA A 108 -1.41 -11.69 -4.69
N LEU A 109 -2.72 -11.72 -4.57
CA LEU A 109 -3.44 -11.72 -3.28
C LEU A 109 -4.03 -13.09 -2.94
N ALA A 110 -3.71 -14.09 -3.67
CA ALA A 110 -4.28 -15.42 -3.47
C ALA A 110 -3.93 -16.02 -2.10
#